data_6e95e0e852b566a8eb9737c97c240872
#
_entry.id   6e95e0e852b566a8eb9737c97c240872
#
_cell.length_a   1.000
_cell.length_b   1.000
_cell.length_c   1.000
_cell.angle_alpha   90.00
_cell.angle_beta   90.00
_cell.angle_gamma   90.00
#
_symmetry.space_group_name_H-M   'P 1'
#
loop_
_entity.id
_entity.type
_entity.pdbx_description
1 polymer ?
#
loop_
_entity_poly.entity_id
_entity_poly.type
_entity_poly.pdbx_seq_one_letter_code
_entity_poly.pdbx_strand_id
1 'polypeptide(L)'
;MIVVMQAGATEENIQAVIDRMVEMEFNVHRSTGQVHTVLGGVGGNPEFDLAVFDVMDGVKEAHRIASPYKLASRHFRPGGTVVKVGGCEIGGGRVVVMAGPSSVESREQIDRCAEIVAAAGATVIRGGAFKPRSSPYGFQGLGEEGLALLRTAADARGLLVVSEVMDTAQIPLVSQYADILQIGARNMQNFNLLRELGKQRKPVLLKRGIAATIEELLLSAEHILAGGNYDVILCERGIRTFETYTTNTMDISAIPVVKKLSHLPIVADPSNGTGRRDKVAPMARAAVAAGADGLLIEVHPDPDHALSDGAQSLRPEQFTELMAQLRMIAPAVGRSI
;
A
#
# COMPACT_ATOMS: atom_id res chain seq x y z
N MET A 1 15.79 -13.45 12.04
CA MET A 1 16.22 -12.78 13.30
C MET A 1 16.24 -11.27 13.15
N ILE A 2 16.29 -10.53 14.25
CA ILE A 2 16.53 -9.07 14.25
C ILE A 2 17.61 -8.78 15.27
N VAL A 3 18.56 -7.90 14.92
CA VAL A 3 19.55 -7.32 15.83
C VAL A 3 19.30 -5.81 15.90
N VAL A 4 19.11 -5.29 17.09
CA VAL A 4 18.94 -3.86 17.36
C VAL A 4 20.28 -3.31 17.83
N MET A 5 20.81 -2.31 17.12
CA MET A 5 22.06 -1.67 17.50
C MET A 5 21.81 -0.60 18.58
N GLN A 6 22.82 -0.33 19.40
CA GLN A 6 22.78 0.77 20.38
C GLN A 6 22.69 2.13 19.68
N ALA A 7 22.11 3.11 20.37
CA ALA A 7 22.18 4.49 19.92
C ALA A 7 23.65 4.94 19.95
N GLY A 8 24.20 5.32 18.79
CA GLY A 8 25.61 5.68 18.66
C GLY A 8 26.56 4.53 18.30
N ALA A 9 26.05 3.34 17.96
CA ALA A 9 26.87 2.28 17.38
C ALA A 9 27.56 2.80 16.10
N THR A 10 28.87 2.53 15.99
CA THR A 10 29.66 2.99 14.85
C THR A 10 29.37 2.14 13.61
N GLU A 11 29.72 2.65 12.42
CA GLU A 11 29.60 1.85 11.18
C GLU A 11 30.45 0.57 11.27
N GLU A 12 31.59 0.59 11.97
CA GLU A 12 32.42 -0.59 12.19
C GLU A 12 31.67 -1.65 13.02
N ASN A 13 30.99 -1.25 14.09
CA ASN A 13 30.15 -2.15 14.89
C ASN A 13 29.01 -2.76 14.05
N ILE A 14 28.34 -1.92 13.26
CA ILE A 14 27.23 -2.35 12.39
C ILE A 14 27.73 -3.34 11.35
N GLN A 15 28.88 -3.06 10.71
CA GLN A 15 29.45 -3.93 9.68
C GLN A 15 29.90 -5.27 10.29
N ALA A 16 30.52 -5.27 11.46
CA ALA A 16 30.90 -6.51 12.14
C ALA A 16 29.70 -7.43 12.41
N VAL A 17 28.57 -6.85 12.81
CA VAL A 17 27.32 -7.62 13.01
C VAL A 17 26.78 -8.14 11.67
N ILE A 18 26.82 -7.32 10.61
CA ILE A 18 26.40 -7.74 9.26
C ILE A 18 27.27 -8.91 8.78
N ASP A 19 28.59 -8.79 8.89
CA ASP A 19 29.53 -9.83 8.46
C ASP A 19 29.26 -11.14 9.22
N ARG A 20 29.03 -11.06 10.53
CA ARG A 20 28.68 -12.22 11.33
C ARG A 20 27.36 -12.86 10.92
N MET A 21 26.33 -12.05 10.59
CA MET A 21 25.06 -12.56 10.07
C MET A 21 25.25 -13.24 8.70
N VAL A 22 26.07 -12.67 7.82
CA VAL A 22 26.37 -13.23 6.49
C VAL A 22 27.14 -14.57 6.62
N GLU A 23 28.12 -14.67 7.54
CA GLU A 23 28.80 -15.94 7.84
C GLU A 23 27.82 -17.05 8.29
N MET A 24 26.70 -16.66 8.91
CA MET A 24 25.63 -17.56 9.33
C MET A 24 24.56 -17.75 8.25
N GLU A 25 24.87 -17.41 7.00
CA GLU A 25 24.03 -17.58 5.81
C GLU A 25 22.73 -16.73 5.84
N PHE A 26 22.69 -15.65 6.64
CA PHE A 26 21.57 -14.71 6.59
C PHE A 26 21.73 -13.71 5.43
N ASN A 27 20.63 -13.46 4.72
CA ASN A 27 20.51 -12.27 3.89
C ASN A 27 20.15 -11.09 4.80
N VAL A 28 21.02 -10.08 4.87
CA VAL A 28 20.91 -8.99 5.85
C VAL A 28 20.28 -7.76 5.23
N HIS A 29 19.25 -7.25 5.89
CA HIS A 29 18.56 -6.01 5.56
C HIS A 29 18.76 -4.99 6.67
N ARG A 30 19.26 -3.81 6.32
CA ARG A 30 19.50 -2.72 7.26
C ARG A 30 18.37 -1.69 7.22
N SER A 31 17.85 -1.32 8.39
CA SER A 31 16.93 -0.21 8.58
C SER A 31 17.54 0.78 9.57
N THR A 32 17.85 2.00 9.12
CA THR A 32 18.37 3.07 9.97
C THR A 32 17.21 3.98 10.38
N GLY A 33 16.86 3.93 11.67
CA GLY A 33 15.87 4.83 12.28
C GLY A 33 16.52 6.10 12.86
N GLN A 34 15.72 6.97 13.47
CA GLN A 34 16.22 8.20 14.10
C GLN A 34 17.10 7.94 15.33
N VAL A 35 16.88 6.82 16.03
CA VAL A 35 17.57 6.50 17.30
C VAL A 35 18.43 5.25 17.18
N HIS A 36 17.95 4.22 16.48
CA HIS A 36 18.63 2.92 16.39
C HIS A 36 18.72 2.44 14.95
N THR A 37 19.80 1.75 14.63
CA THR A 37 19.89 0.90 13.43
C THR A 37 19.38 -0.50 13.80
N VAL A 38 18.58 -1.08 12.92
CA VAL A 38 18.05 -2.45 13.06
C VAL A 38 18.50 -3.28 11.87
N LEU A 39 19.05 -4.45 12.14
CA LEU A 39 19.50 -5.42 11.14
C LEU A 39 18.53 -6.60 11.14
N GLY A 40 17.86 -6.83 10.01
CA GLY A 40 16.97 -7.96 9.80
C GLY A 40 17.70 -9.06 9.04
N GLY A 41 17.84 -10.23 9.63
CA GLY A 41 18.36 -11.42 8.96
C GLY A 41 17.26 -12.34 8.48
N VAL A 42 17.24 -12.61 7.17
CA VAL A 42 16.29 -13.51 6.49
C VAL A 42 17.05 -14.71 5.96
N GLY A 43 16.48 -15.92 6.11
CA GLY A 43 17.19 -17.17 5.80
C GLY A 43 18.07 -17.63 6.97
N GLY A 44 19.21 -18.23 6.68
CA GLY A 44 20.15 -18.75 7.66
C GLY A 44 19.70 -20.03 8.37
N ASN A 45 20.59 -20.62 9.18
CA ASN A 45 20.28 -21.80 9.96
C ASN A 45 19.27 -21.44 11.09
N PRO A 46 18.12 -22.12 11.21
CA PRO A 46 17.16 -21.87 12.26
C PRO A 46 17.67 -22.18 13.68
N GLU A 47 18.73 -22.97 13.83
CA GLU A 47 19.31 -23.39 15.12
C GLU A 47 20.48 -22.51 15.58
N PHE A 48 20.66 -21.30 15.02
CA PHE A 48 21.72 -20.40 15.44
C PHE A 48 21.57 -19.94 16.90
N ASP A 49 22.67 -19.69 17.58
CA ASP A 49 22.70 -19.15 18.94
C ASP A 49 22.61 -17.60 18.89
N LEU A 50 21.57 -17.05 19.51
CA LEU A 50 21.39 -15.59 19.63
C LEU A 50 22.45 -14.94 20.52
N ALA A 51 22.96 -15.67 21.53
CA ALA A 51 23.93 -15.14 22.49
C ALA A 51 25.21 -14.64 21.81
N VAL A 52 25.51 -15.14 20.61
CA VAL A 52 26.65 -14.67 19.80
C VAL A 52 26.53 -13.18 19.46
N PHE A 53 25.31 -12.67 19.28
CA PHE A 53 25.08 -11.26 18.95
C PHE A 53 24.99 -10.37 20.19
N ASP A 54 24.51 -10.90 21.32
CA ASP A 54 24.37 -10.14 22.55
C ASP A 54 25.71 -9.67 23.14
N VAL A 55 26.81 -10.36 22.77
CA VAL A 55 28.17 -10.00 23.22
C VAL A 55 28.96 -9.15 22.22
N MET A 56 28.40 -8.83 21.07
CA MET A 56 29.06 -8.01 20.06
C MET A 56 28.95 -6.51 20.40
N ASP A 57 30.05 -5.80 20.18
CA ASP A 57 30.12 -4.35 20.41
C ASP A 57 29.06 -3.60 19.60
N GLY A 58 28.36 -2.69 20.26
CA GLY A 58 27.34 -1.87 19.64
C GLY A 58 25.98 -2.56 19.47
N VAL A 59 25.82 -3.81 19.88
CA VAL A 59 24.52 -4.50 19.92
C VAL A 59 23.78 -4.14 21.21
N LYS A 60 22.52 -3.75 21.07
CA LYS A 60 21.63 -3.50 22.21
C LYS A 60 20.90 -4.79 22.61
N GLU A 61 20.35 -5.47 21.64
CA GLU A 61 19.55 -6.69 21.83
C GLU A 61 19.41 -7.48 20.52
N ALA A 62 19.31 -8.79 20.60
CA ALA A 62 19.02 -9.66 19.46
C ALA A 62 17.76 -10.49 19.72
N HIS A 63 16.91 -10.66 18.71
CA HIS A 63 15.65 -11.38 18.83
C HIS A 63 15.44 -12.41 17.73
N ARG A 64 14.99 -13.59 18.12
CA ARG A 64 14.44 -14.58 17.19
C ARG A 64 12.99 -14.22 16.91
N ILE A 65 12.67 -13.86 15.67
CA ILE A 65 11.29 -13.56 15.29
C ILE A 65 10.57 -14.87 14.98
N ALA A 66 9.55 -15.17 15.74
CA ALA A 66 8.71 -16.36 15.56
C ALA A 66 7.74 -16.21 14.37
N SER A 67 7.34 -14.97 14.00
CA SER A 67 6.46 -14.75 12.85
C SER A 67 7.13 -15.16 11.54
N PRO A 68 6.35 -15.68 10.55
CA PRO A 68 6.91 -16.13 9.28
C PRO A 68 7.44 -14.98 8.40
N TYR A 69 7.02 -13.73 8.63
CA TYR A 69 7.53 -12.51 7.99
C TYR A 69 8.49 -11.78 8.94
N LYS A 70 9.59 -11.26 8.42
CA LYS A 70 10.66 -10.59 9.20
C LYS A 70 10.72 -9.11 8.88
N LEU A 71 10.89 -8.76 7.59
CA LEU A 71 11.03 -7.39 7.11
C LEU A 71 9.73 -6.60 7.23
N ALA A 72 8.57 -7.26 7.04
CA ALA A 72 7.27 -6.63 7.22
C ALA A 72 6.86 -6.47 8.69
N SER A 73 7.58 -7.09 9.63
CA SER A 73 7.25 -7.07 11.07
C SER A 73 7.47 -5.69 11.69
N ARG A 74 6.61 -5.30 12.66
CA ARG A 74 6.79 -4.10 13.49
C ARG A 74 8.15 -4.08 14.19
N HIS A 75 8.70 -5.25 14.54
CA HIS A 75 10.02 -5.33 15.18
C HIS A 75 11.16 -4.86 14.27
N PHE A 76 11.04 -5.05 12.94
CA PHE A 76 12.05 -4.57 11.99
C PHE A 76 12.15 -3.03 11.96
N ARG A 77 11.02 -2.32 12.09
CA ARG A 77 10.98 -0.85 12.15
C ARG A 77 9.95 -0.39 13.19
N PRO A 78 10.30 -0.37 14.49
CA PRO A 78 9.36 -0.04 15.57
C PRO A 78 8.68 1.32 15.42
N GLY A 79 9.38 2.32 14.89
CA GLY A 79 8.85 3.66 14.62
C GLY A 79 7.85 3.78 13.48
N GLY A 80 7.63 2.69 12.73
CA GLY A 80 6.76 2.70 11.55
C GLY A 80 7.49 3.15 10.27
N THR A 81 6.81 2.97 9.14
CA THR A 81 7.27 3.43 7.82
C THR A 81 6.39 4.55 7.33
N VAL A 82 7.02 5.60 6.83
CA VAL A 82 6.38 6.67 6.07
C VAL A 82 6.88 6.57 4.64
N VAL A 83 5.99 6.22 3.72
CA VAL A 83 6.29 6.16 2.28
C VAL A 83 6.18 7.57 1.71
N LYS A 84 7.27 8.07 1.12
CA LYS A 84 7.34 9.41 0.54
C LYS A 84 7.29 9.34 -0.98
N VAL A 85 6.38 10.08 -1.57
CA VAL A 85 6.22 10.18 -3.02
C VAL A 85 5.75 11.59 -3.40
N GLY A 86 6.55 12.31 -4.20
CA GLY A 86 6.21 13.62 -4.75
C GLY A 86 5.69 14.64 -3.72
N GLY A 87 6.28 14.72 -2.53
CA GLY A 87 5.83 15.62 -1.47
C GLY A 87 4.63 15.10 -0.64
N CYS A 88 4.10 13.94 -0.97
CA CYS A 88 3.07 13.24 -0.21
C CYS A 88 3.71 12.23 0.75
N GLU A 89 3.21 12.12 1.97
CA GLU A 89 3.67 11.16 3.01
C GLU A 89 2.54 10.23 3.41
N ILE A 90 2.67 8.93 3.09
CA ILE A 90 1.69 7.89 3.45
C ILE A 90 2.22 7.12 4.67
N GLY A 91 1.46 7.11 5.76
CA GLY A 91 1.90 6.56 7.05
C GLY A 91 2.37 7.62 8.05
N GLY A 92 2.39 8.90 7.64
CA GLY A 92 2.66 10.06 8.51
C GLY A 92 1.43 10.51 9.32
N GLY A 93 1.41 11.77 9.74
CA GLY A 93 0.30 12.37 10.50
C GLY A 93 -0.95 12.66 9.66
N ARG A 94 -0.82 12.69 8.34
CA ARG A 94 -1.91 12.99 7.42
C ARG A 94 -2.53 11.71 6.84
N VAL A 95 -3.86 11.68 6.71
CA VAL A 95 -4.60 10.66 5.96
C VAL A 95 -4.59 11.06 4.48
N VAL A 96 -3.98 10.23 3.63
CA VAL A 96 -3.86 10.51 2.19
C VAL A 96 -5.08 9.97 1.45
N VAL A 97 -5.75 10.81 0.66
CA VAL A 97 -6.88 10.38 -0.17
C VAL A 97 -6.44 10.21 -1.62
N MET A 98 -6.55 8.98 -2.10
CA MET A 98 -6.33 8.57 -3.48
C MET A 98 -7.70 8.35 -4.12
N ALA A 99 -8.09 9.19 -5.07
CA ALA A 99 -9.43 9.13 -5.65
C ALA A 99 -9.39 9.22 -7.17
N GLY A 100 -10.38 8.62 -7.84
CA GLY A 100 -10.47 8.64 -9.30
C GLY A 100 -11.30 7.48 -9.85
N PRO A 101 -11.41 7.33 -11.17
CA PRO A 101 -12.28 6.32 -11.76
C PRO A 101 -11.68 4.93 -11.65
N SER A 102 -12.52 3.91 -11.66
CA SER A 102 -12.07 2.52 -11.72
C SER A 102 -11.21 2.27 -12.95
N SER A 103 -11.62 2.80 -14.11
CA SER A 103 -10.85 2.78 -15.35
C SER A 103 -10.78 4.16 -16.01
N VAL A 104 -9.69 4.38 -16.76
CA VAL A 104 -9.60 5.48 -17.70
C VAL A 104 -10.37 5.07 -18.96
N GLU A 105 -11.38 5.85 -19.33
CA GLU A 105 -12.34 5.51 -20.39
C GLU A 105 -12.25 6.45 -21.60
N SER A 106 -11.96 7.72 -21.38
CA SER A 106 -11.71 8.73 -22.40
C SER A 106 -10.93 9.92 -21.81
N ARG A 107 -10.46 10.83 -22.67
CA ARG A 107 -9.84 12.08 -22.25
C ARG A 107 -10.81 12.92 -21.43
N GLU A 108 -12.04 13.11 -21.91
CA GLU A 108 -13.03 13.94 -21.26
C GLU A 108 -13.37 13.40 -19.86
N GLN A 109 -13.52 12.08 -19.74
CA GLN A 109 -13.83 11.42 -18.47
C GLN A 109 -12.71 11.64 -17.45
N ILE A 110 -11.45 11.41 -17.83
CA ILE A 110 -10.34 11.50 -16.88
C ILE A 110 -9.98 12.94 -16.53
N ASP A 111 -10.04 13.88 -17.49
CA ASP A 111 -9.82 15.31 -17.25
C ASP A 111 -10.86 15.86 -16.26
N ARG A 112 -12.13 15.51 -16.46
CA ARG A 112 -13.22 15.91 -15.55
C ARG A 112 -13.08 15.26 -14.17
N CYS A 113 -12.70 13.99 -14.12
CA CYS A 113 -12.48 13.29 -12.85
C CYS A 113 -11.30 13.91 -12.07
N ALA A 114 -10.19 14.22 -12.74
CA ALA A 114 -9.03 14.87 -12.12
C ALA A 114 -9.39 16.24 -11.53
N GLU A 115 -10.20 17.03 -12.23
CA GLU A 115 -10.72 18.31 -11.72
C GLU A 115 -11.53 18.12 -10.44
N ILE A 116 -12.47 17.17 -10.44
CA ILE A 116 -13.35 16.88 -9.31
C ILE A 116 -12.54 16.46 -8.07
N VAL A 117 -11.63 15.51 -8.23
CA VAL A 117 -10.91 14.96 -7.09
C VAL A 117 -9.88 15.93 -6.53
N ALA A 118 -9.22 16.72 -7.39
CA ALA A 118 -8.29 17.78 -6.96
C ALA A 118 -9.03 18.89 -6.21
N ALA A 119 -10.16 19.37 -6.74
CA ALA A 119 -10.96 20.41 -6.11
C ALA A 119 -11.47 19.99 -4.72
N ALA A 120 -11.78 18.71 -4.53
CA ALA A 120 -12.19 18.17 -3.24
C ALA A 120 -11.01 17.95 -2.27
N GLY A 121 -9.74 18.01 -2.73
CA GLY A 121 -8.54 17.93 -1.92
C GLY A 121 -7.88 16.54 -1.88
N ALA A 122 -8.16 15.67 -2.85
CA ALA A 122 -7.35 14.48 -3.07
C ALA A 122 -5.94 14.89 -3.54
N THR A 123 -4.93 14.12 -3.15
CA THR A 123 -3.54 14.37 -3.53
C THR A 123 -3.01 13.38 -4.57
N VAL A 124 -3.70 12.27 -4.74
CA VAL A 124 -3.35 11.20 -5.68
C VAL A 124 -4.59 10.88 -6.52
N ILE A 125 -4.44 10.84 -7.85
CA ILE A 125 -5.47 10.28 -8.71
C ILE A 125 -5.22 8.79 -8.94
N ARG A 126 -6.28 7.99 -8.85
CA ARG A 126 -6.24 6.59 -9.21
C ARG A 126 -6.98 6.35 -10.52
N GLY A 127 -6.49 5.43 -11.34
CA GLY A 127 -7.15 5.03 -12.58
C GLY A 127 -6.49 3.79 -13.16
N GLY A 128 -7.32 2.80 -13.57
CA GLY A 128 -6.83 1.60 -14.24
C GLY A 128 -6.77 1.81 -15.75
N ALA A 129 -5.60 1.61 -16.34
CA ALA A 129 -5.43 1.61 -17.81
C ALA A 129 -5.58 0.20 -18.39
N PHE A 130 -5.34 -0.82 -17.58
CA PHE A 130 -5.56 -2.23 -17.90
C PHE A 130 -6.60 -2.80 -16.95
N LYS A 131 -7.54 -3.61 -17.44
CA LYS A 131 -8.62 -4.16 -16.63
C LYS A 131 -8.68 -5.68 -16.73
N PRO A 132 -8.41 -6.41 -15.63
CA PRO A 132 -8.59 -7.85 -15.59
C PRO A 132 -10.09 -8.17 -15.59
N ARG A 133 -10.60 -8.73 -16.69
CA ARG A 133 -12.01 -9.12 -16.82
C ARG A 133 -12.15 -10.63 -16.90
N SER A 134 -13.19 -11.15 -16.24
CA SER A 134 -13.55 -12.57 -16.38
C SER A 134 -14.09 -12.89 -17.75
N SER A 135 -14.70 -11.90 -18.43
CA SER A 135 -15.18 -12.04 -19.80
C SER A 135 -14.23 -11.30 -20.78
N PRO A 136 -13.79 -11.94 -21.87
CA PRO A 136 -12.97 -11.30 -22.89
C PRO A 136 -13.72 -10.20 -23.68
N TYR A 137 -15.04 -10.15 -23.58
CA TYR A 137 -15.88 -9.17 -24.28
C TYR A 137 -16.10 -7.87 -23.49
N GLY A 138 -15.66 -7.82 -22.22
CA GLY A 138 -15.74 -6.60 -21.42
C GLY A 138 -14.67 -5.59 -21.80
N PHE A 139 -14.83 -4.34 -21.37
CA PHE A 139 -13.84 -3.28 -21.55
C PHE A 139 -12.51 -3.66 -20.88
N GLN A 140 -11.45 -3.77 -21.68
CA GLN A 140 -10.12 -4.23 -21.24
C GLN A 140 -9.20 -3.08 -20.76
N GLY A 141 -9.66 -1.83 -20.88
CA GLY A 141 -8.85 -0.62 -20.66
C GLY A 141 -8.25 -0.09 -21.96
N LEU A 142 -7.69 1.12 -21.88
CA LEU A 142 -7.06 1.81 -23.02
C LEU A 142 -5.55 1.53 -23.15
N GLY A 143 -4.99 0.72 -22.25
CA GLY A 143 -3.56 0.40 -22.27
C GLY A 143 -2.68 1.64 -22.09
N GLU A 144 -1.62 1.76 -22.90
CA GLU A 144 -0.67 2.88 -22.81
C GLU A 144 -1.34 4.24 -23.04
N GLU A 145 -2.28 4.34 -23.97
CA GLU A 145 -3.05 5.56 -24.17
C GLU A 145 -3.76 6.00 -22.89
N GLY A 146 -4.38 5.06 -22.17
CA GLY A 146 -5.03 5.33 -20.88
C GLY A 146 -4.05 5.82 -19.82
N LEU A 147 -2.82 5.28 -19.78
CA LEU A 147 -1.76 5.76 -18.88
C LEU A 147 -1.34 7.19 -19.22
N ALA A 148 -1.15 7.50 -20.50
CA ALA A 148 -0.77 8.84 -20.98
C ALA A 148 -1.86 9.88 -20.67
N LEU A 149 -3.14 9.53 -20.88
CA LEU A 149 -4.28 10.38 -20.53
C LEU A 149 -4.34 10.64 -19.01
N LEU A 150 -4.19 9.59 -18.21
CA LEU A 150 -4.18 9.70 -16.74
C LEU A 150 -3.06 10.60 -16.24
N ARG A 151 -1.84 10.43 -16.77
CA ARG A 151 -0.67 11.26 -16.40
C ARG A 151 -0.89 12.72 -16.78
N THR A 152 -1.37 12.98 -18.01
CA THR A 152 -1.64 14.34 -18.48
C THR A 152 -2.68 15.06 -17.60
N ALA A 153 -3.78 14.38 -17.28
CA ALA A 153 -4.83 14.92 -16.42
C ALA A 153 -4.33 15.20 -15.00
N ALA A 154 -3.48 14.32 -14.48
CA ALA A 154 -2.87 14.46 -13.16
C ALA A 154 -1.90 15.65 -13.09
N ASP A 155 -0.99 15.78 -14.07
CA ASP A 155 -0.01 16.88 -14.15
C ASP A 155 -0.69 18.24 -14.22
N ALA A 156 -1.76 18.34 -14.99
CA ALA A 156 -2.56 19.58 -15.11
C ALA A 156 -3.18 20.03 -13.78
N ARG A 157 -3.24 19.17 -12.78
CA ARG A 157 -3.85 19.45 -11.45
C ARG A 157 -2.89 19.24 -10.28
N GLY A 158 -1.62 18.95 -10.53
CA GLY A 158 -0.61 18.68 -9.50
C GLY A 158 -0.89 17.42 -8.68
N LEU A 159 -1.56 16.42 -9.27
CA LEU A 159 -1.85 15.14 -8.63
C LEU A 159 -0.75 14.11 -8.91
N LEU A 160 -0.49 13.25 -7.92
CA LEU A 160 0.26 12.02 -8.13
C LEU A 160 -0.64 10.96 -8.75
N VAL A 161 -0.04 9.97 -9.41
CA VAL A 161 -0.75 8.88 -10.08
C VAL A 161 -0.51 7.55 -9.40
N VAL A 162 -1.57 6.81 -9.10
CA VAL A 162 -1.52 5.38 -8.79
C VAL A 162 -2.26 4.58 -9.86
N SER A 163 -1.60 3.58 -10.45
CA SER A 163 -2.19 2.71 -11.47
C SER A 163 -1.75 1.26 -11.29
N GLU A 164 -2.59 0.33 -11.75
CA GLU A 164 -2.39 -1.11 -11.55
C GLU A 164 -1.42 -1.70 -12.56
N VAL A 165 -0.52 -2.55 -12.06
CA VAL A 165 0.35 -3.45 -12.83
C VAL A 165 -0.19 -4.87 -12.70
N MET A 166 -0.48 -5.56 -13.80
CA MET A 166 -1.07 -6.89 -13.79
C MET A 166 -0.07 -8.02 -14.02
N ASP A 167 1.04 -7.73 -14.69
CA ASP A 167 2.12 -8.69 -14.92
C ASP A 167 3.50 -8.00 -14.99
N THR A 168 4.55 -8.81 -15.02
CA THR A 168 5.95 -8.34 -15.01
C THR A 168 6.32 -7.54 -16.26
N ALA A 169 5.74 -7.86 -17.42
CA ALA A 169 6.05 -7.16 -18.67
C ALA A 169 5.51 -5.72 -18.68
N GLN A 170 4.46 -5.44 -17.89
CA GLN A 170 3.87 -4.11 -17.78
C GLN A 170 4.64 -3.18 -16.82
N ILE A 171 5.51 -3.70 -15.95
CA ILE A 171 6.21 -2.88 -14.96
C ILE A 171 6.96 -1.71 -15.59
N PRO A 172 7.77 -1.87 -16.65
CA PRO A 172 8.49 -0.75 -17.25
C PRO A 172 7.55 0.32 -17.81
N LEU A 173 6.49 -0.09 -18.49
CA LEU A 173 5.50 0.82 -19.07
C LEU A 173 4.76 1.60 -18.00
N VAL A 174 4.12 0.93 -17.04
CA VAL A 174 3.33 1.61 -15.99
C VAL A 174 4.21 2.51 -15.15
N SER A 175 5.47 2.12 -14.90
CA SER A 175 6.44 2.92 -14.15
C SER A 175 6.80 4.26 -14.82
N GLN A 176 6.60 4.42 -16.12
CA GLN A 176 6.82 5.71 -16.78
C GLN A 176 5.74 6.74 -16.44
N TYR A 177 4.50 6.28 -16.19
CA TYR A 177 3.34 7.14 -16.01
C TYR A 177 2.85 7.24 -14.56
N ALA A 178 3.02 6.18 -13.76
CA ALA A 178 2.53 6.14 -12.39
C ALA A 178 3.63 6.47 -11.38
N ASP A 179 3.26 7.16 -10.29
CA ASP A 179 4.14 7.45 -9.15
C ASP A 179 4.09 6.32 -8.11
N ILE A 180 2.97 5.60 -8.04
CA ILE A 180 2.73 4.45 -7.16
C ILE A 180 2.24 3.29 -8.03
N LEU A 181 2.87 2.13 -7.91
CA LEU A 181 2.49 0.91 -8.62
C LEU A 181 1.50 0.10 -7.78
N GLN A 182 0.28 -0.08 -8.25
CA GLN A 182 -0.73 -0.86 -7.54
C GLN A 182 -0.69 -2.33 -7.96
N ILE A 183 -0.78 -3.22 -6.98
CA ILE A 183 -1.03 -4.66 -7.18
C ILE A 183 -2.46 -4.95 -6.78
N GLY A 184 -3.27 -5.38 -7.74
CA GLY A 184 -4.65 -5.77 -7.51
C GLY A 184 -4.77 -7.02 -6.64
N ALA A 185 -5.91 -7.16 -5.97
CA ALA A 185 -6.17 -8.27 -5.05
C ALA A 185 -5.99 -9.67 -5.68
N ARG A 186 -6.25 -9.82 -6.98
CA ARG A 186 -6.04 -11.08 -7.73
C ARG A 186 -4.56 -11.45 -7.86
N ASN A 187 -3.67 -10.46 -7.81
CA ASN A 187 -2.23 -10.62 -7.94
C ASN A 187 -1.47 -10.56 -6.60
N MET A 188 -2.17 -10.52 -5.46
CA MET A 188 -1.51 -10.47 -4.14
C MET A 188 -0.51 -11.61 -3.95
N GLN A 189 -0.81 -12.79 -4.45
CA GLN A 189 0.05 -14.00 -4.38
C GLN A 189 0.77 -14.30 -5.70
N ASN A 190 0.83 -13.37 -6.63
CA ASN A 190 1.69 -13.49 -7.81
C ASN A 190 3.14 -13.18 -7.42
N PHE A 191 3.79 -14.13 -6.76
CA PHE A 191 5.14 -13.94 -6.18
C PHE A 191 6.20 -13.57 -7.23
N ASN A 192 6.02 -13.97 -8.49
CA ASN A 192 6.91 -13.53 -9.57
C ASN A 192 6.80 -12.02 -9.78
N LEU A 193 5.57 -11.50 -9.87
CA LEU A 193 5.31 -10.07 -10.00
C LEU A 193 5.82 -9.30 -8.78
N LEU A 194 5.56 -9.81 -7.56
CA LEU A 194 5.99 -9.16 -6.33
C LEU A 194 7.54 -9.06 -6.24
N ARG A 195 8.26 -10.12 -6.62
CA ARG A 195 9.73 -10.10 -6.64
C ARG A 195 10.30 -9.09 -7.65
N GLU A 196 9.69 -8.98 -8.84
CA GLU A 196 10.13 -7.97 -9.82
C GLU A 196 9.83 -6.53 -9.35
N LEU A 197 8.70 -6.31 -8.68
CA LEU A 197 8.38 -5.04 -8.05
C LEU A 197 9.29 -4.70 -6.86
N GLY A 198 9.80 -5.73 -6.17
CA GLY A 198 10.82 -5.57 -5.15
C GLY A 198 12.13 -4.95 -5.65
N LYS A 199 12.43 -5.08 -6.95
CA LYS A 199 13.61 -4.48 -7.60
C LYS A 199 13.37 -3.03 -8.07
N GLN A 200 12.12 -2.55 -8.01
CA GLN A 200 11.77 -1.20 -8.44
C GLN A 200 12.06 -0.19 -7.33
N ARG A 201 12.16 1.10 -7.72
CA ARG A 201 12.32 2.21 -6.76
C ARG A 201 11.02 2.95 -6.47
N LYS A 202 9.95 2.64 -7.21
CA LYS A 202 8.64 3.27 -7.01
C LYS A 202 7.89 2.58 -5.89
N PRO A 203 7.13 3.33 -5.07
CA PRO A 203 6.26 2.75 -4.06
C PRO A 203 5.28 1.74 -4.65
N VAL A 204 4.99 0.69 -3.89
CA VAL A 204 4.04 -0.36 -4.25
C VAL A 204 2.85 -0.35 -3.30
N LEU A 205 1.63 -0.20 -3.84
CA LEU A 205 0.39 -0.36 -3.11
C LEU A 205 -0.13 -1.79 -3.33
N LEU A 206 -0.06 -2.60 -2.28
CA LEU A 206 -0.43 -4.02 -2.30
C LEU A 206 -1.82 -4.22 -1.71
N LYS A 207 -2.79 -4.62 -2.55
CA LYS A 207 -4.17 -4.90 -2.12
C LYS A 207 -4.30 -6.32 -1.58
N ARG A 208 -4.98 -6.46 -0.44
CA ARG A 208 -5.32 -7.76 0.18
C ARG A 208 -6.17 -8.59 -0.77
N GLY A 209 -5.87 -9.87 -0.90
CA GLY A 209 -6.68 -10.85 -1.63
C GLY A 209 -8.03 -11.08 -0.95
N ILE A 210 -9.06 -11.35 -1.74
CA ILE A 210 -10.44 -11.52 -1.25
C ILE A 210 -10.67 -12.71 -0.30
N ALA A 211 -9.75 -13.67 -0.28
CA ALA A 211 -9.76 -14.83 0.62
C ALA A 211 -8.47 -14.92 1.44
N ALA A 212 -7.68 -13.83 1.49
CA ALA A 212 -6.38 -13.82 2.13
C ALA A 212 -6.48 -13.43 3.61
N THR A 213 -5.73 -14.13 4.45
CA THR A 213 -5.48 -13.73 5.84
C THR A 213 -4.57 -12.51 5.91
N ILE A 214 -4.49 -11.87 7.08
CA ILE A 214 -3.54 -10.77 7.32
C ILE A 214 -2.10 -11.29 7.22
N GLU A 215 -1.83 -12.52 7.69
CA GLU A 215 -0.51 -13.14 7.60
C GLU A 215 -0.07 -13.32 6.14
N GLU A 216 -0.95 -13.81 5.27
CA GLU A 216 -0.67 -13.95 3.83
C GLU A 216 -0.41 -12.60 3.15
N LEU A 217 -1.12 -11.53 3.56
CA LEU A 217 -0.84 -10.18 3.08
C LEU A 217 0.56 -9.72 3.50
N LEU A 218 0.96 -9.95 4.75
CA LEU A 218 2.29 -9.57 5.25
C LEU A 218 3.40 -10.41 4.61
N LEU A 219 3.18 -11.70 4.37
CA LEU A 219 4.10 -12.56 3.61
C LEU A 219 4.24 -12.10 2.15
N SER A 220 3.15 -11.65 1.54
CA SER A 220 3.21 -11.07 0.19
C SER A 220 4.02 -9.77 0.16
N ALA A 221 3.85 -8.90 1.17
CA ALA A 221 4.68 -7.71 1.32
C ALA A 221 6.16 -8.07 1.54
N GLU A 222 6.45 -9.14 2.30
CA GLU A 222 7.81 -9.63 2.53
C GLU A 222 8.56 -9.92 1.23
N HIS A 223 7.89 -10.45 0.18
CA HIS A 223 8.50 -10.69 -1.13
C HIS A 223 8.98 -9.41 -1.81
N ILE A 224 8.24 -8.31 -1.65
CA ILE A 224 8.63 -6.99 -2.20
C ILE A 224 9.80 -6.43 -1.40
N LEU A 225 9.69 -6.44 -0.07
CA LEU A 225 10.73 -5.96 0.85
C LEU A 225 12.06 -6.70 0.68
N ALA A 226 12.01 -8.02 0.54
CA ALA A 226 13.18 -8.88 0.32
C ALA A 226 13.90 -8.57 -1.02
N GLY A 227 13.18 -8.00 -1.99
CA GLY A 227 13.76 -7.49 -3.23
C GLY A 227 14.49 -6.15 -3.08
N GLY A 228 14.38 -5.48 -1.92
CA GLY A 228 15.01 -4.21 -1.61
C GLY A 228 14.11 -2.98 -1.74
N ASN A 229 12.85 -3.14 -2.12
CA ASN A 229 11.88 -2.04 -2.14
C ASN A 229 11.14 -1.97 -0.80
N TYR A 230 11.50 -0.97 0.01
CA TYR A 230 10.91 -0.76 1.34
C TYR A 230 9.70 0.19 1.33
N ASP A 231 9.33 0.77 0.19
CA ASP A 231 8.21 1.68 0.03
C ASP A 231 6.92 0.91 -0.32
N VAL A 232 6.46 0.09 0.63
CA VAL A 232 5.26 -0.74 0.48
C VAL A 232 4.12 -0.16 1.30
N ILE A 233 2.96 -0.02 0.67
CA ILE A 233 1.69 0.44 1.24
C ILE A 233 0.72 -0.73 1.18
N LEU A 234 0.17 -1.15 2.31
CA LEU A 234 -0.85 -2.18 2.35
C LEU A 234 -2.23 -1.58 2.10
N CYS A 235 -3.15 -2.36 1.53
CA CYS A 235 -4.51 -1.90 1.28
C CYS A 235 -5.54 -2.97 1.67
N GLU A 236 -6.36 -2.65 2.69
CA GLU A 236 -7.57 -3.41 2.99
C GLU A 236 -8.66 -3.05 1.99
N ARG A 237 -9.26 -4.06 1.32
CA ARG A 237 -10.26 -3.87 0.27
C ARG A 237 -11.47 -4.80 0.36
N GLY A 238 -11.68 -5.36 1.55
CA GLY A 238 -12.75 -6.33 1.79
C GLY A 238 -12.36 -7.77 1.45
N ILE A 239 -12.97 -8.66 2.16
CA ILE A 239 -12.80 -10.10 2.01
C ILE A 239 -14.13 -10.75 1.65
N ARG A 240 -14.08 -11.90 0.99
CA ARG A 240 -15.26 -12.71 0.72
C ARG A 240 -15.69 -13.42 2.01
N THR A 241 -16.95 -13.26 2.38
CA THR A 241 -17.57 -13.95 3.50
C THR A 241 -18.87 -14.63 3.05
N PHE A 242 -19.61 -15.18 3.97
CA PHE A 242 -20.94 -15.74 3.73
C PHE A 242 -22.02 -14.67 3.45
N GLU A 243 -21.74 -13.38 3.77
CA GLU A 243 -22.68 -12.28 3.54
C GLU A 243 -22.79 -11.96 2.05
N THR A 244 -24.02 -11.74 1.58
CA THR A 244 -24.34 -11.53 0.17
C THR A 244 -24.92 -10.15 -0.14
N TYR A 245 -25.24 -9.34 0.88
CA TYR A 245 -25.79 -8.01 0.70
C TYR A 245 -24.78 -7.03 0.09
N THR A 246 -23.51 -7.21 0.42
CA THR A 246 -22.36 -6.52 -0.19
C THR A 246 -21.50 -7.50 -0.96
N THR A 247 -20.80 -7.05 -1.99
CA THR A 247 -19.89 -7.89 -2.80
C THR A 247 -18.78 -8.50 -1.96
N ASN A 248 -18.25 -7.72 -1.02
CA ASN A 248 -17.27 -8.15 -0.03
C ASN A 248 -17.64 -7.58 1.34
N THR A 249 -17.10 -8.16 2.39
CA THR A 249 -17.16 -7.62 3.76
C THR A 249 -15.90 -6.80 4.01
N MET A 250 -16.04 -5.50 4.25
CA MET A 250 -14.90 -4.63 4.62
C MET A 250 -14.41 -5.00 6.02
N ASP A 251 -13.18 -5.51 6.12
CA ASP A 251 -12.58 -5.88 7.39
C ASP A 251 -11.90 -4.65 8.03
N ILE A 252 -12.70 -3.83 8.70
CA ILE A 252 -12.20 -2.65 9.42
C ILE A 252 -11.21 -3.05 10.52
N SER A 253 -11.38 -4.22 11.12
CA SER A 253 -10.49 -4.72 12.18
C SER A 253 -9.08 -5.04 11.69
N ALA A 254 -8.91 -5.31 10.39
CA ALA A 254 -7.60 -5.52 9.79
C ALA A 254 -6.67 -4.29 9.95
N ILE A 255 -7.22 -3.07 9.97
CA ILE A 255 -6.44 -1.85 10.08
C ILE A 255 -5.63 -1.80 11.40
N PRO A 256 -6.24 -1.82 12.59
CA PRO A 256 -5.48 -1.82 13.84
C PRO A 256 -4.65 -3.10 14.04
N VAL A 257 -5.06 -4.25 13.51
CA VAL A 257 -4.28 -5.50 13.59
C VAL A 257 -2.99 -5.37 12.77
N VAL A 258 -3.07 -4.91 11.52
CA VAL A 258 -1.88 -4.68 10.67
C VAL A 258 -0.97 -3.65 11.32
N LYS A 259 -1.48 -2.56 11.86
CA LYS A 259 -0.68 -1.53 12.54
C LYS A 259 0.03 -2.06 13.78
N LYS A 260 -0.50 -3.08 14.44
CA LYS A 260 0.17 -3.78 15.56
C LYS A 260 1.27 -4.73 15.07
N LEU A 261 1.00 -5.49 14.01
CA LEU A 261 1.87 -6.55 13.51
C LEU A 261 2.99 -6.05 12.60
N SER A 262 2.73 -4.98 11.83
CA SER A 262 3.61 -4.46 10.79
C SER A 262 3.94 -2.98 11.00
N HIS A 263 5.08 -2.57 10.48
CA HIS A 263 5.48 -1.17 10.40
C HIS A 263 4.97 -0.46 9.14
N LEU A 264 4.44 -1.21 8.17
CA LEU A 264 3.99 -0.68 6.88
C LEU A 264 2.70 0.13 7.04
N PRO A 265 2.54 1.25 6.30
CA PRO A 265 1.29 1.98 6.27
C PRO A 265 0.17 1.14 5.63
N ILE A 266 -1.06 1.32 6.13
CA ILE A 266 -2.24 0.66 5.59
C ILE A 266 -3.29 1.68 5.19
N VAL A 267 -3.75 1.58 3.95
CA VAL A 267 -4.88 2.33 3.40
C VAL A 267 -6.12 1.44 3.28
N ALA A 268 -7.27 2.05 3.13
CA ALA A 268 -8.54 1.34 2.98
C ALA A 268 -9.21 1.69 1.65
N ASP A 269 -9.75 0.67 0.98
CA ASP A 269 -10.53 0.81 -0.26
C ASP A 269 -11.99 0.43 0.01
N PRO A 270 -12.83 1.37 0.45
CA PRO A 270 -14.23 1.11 0.76
C PRO A 270 -15.09 0.87 -0.49
N SER A 271 -14.66 1.32 -1.67
CA SER A 271 -15.37 1.11 -2.93
C SER A 271 -15.39 -0.38 -3.30
N ASN A 272 -14.21 -1.00 -3.41
CA ASN A 272 -14.09 -2.44 -3.62
C ASN A 272 -14.46 -3.23 -2.36
N GLY A 273 -14.30 -2.63 -1.18
CA GLY A 273 -14.56 -3.24 0.12
C GLY A 273 -16.01 -3.67 0.32
N THR A 274 -16.95 -2.97 -0.33
CA THR A 274 -18.37 -3.29 -0.25
C THR A 274 -19.01 -3.54 -1.63
N GLY A 275 -18.44 -2.97 -2.70
CA GLY A 275 -19.01 -3.02 -4.05
C GLY A 275 -20.31 -2.21 -4.20
N ARG A 276 -20.60 -1.30 -3.26
CA ARG A 276 -21.84 -0.53 -3.21
C ARG A 276 -21.59 0.93 -2.89
N ARG A 277 -22.04 1.84 -3.78
CA ARG A 277 -21.88 3.30 -3.65
C ARG A 277 -22.38 3.84 -2.31
N ASP A 278 -23.55 3.40 -1.85
CA ASP A 278 -24.19 3.85 -0.61
C ASP A 278 -23.42 3.44 0.67
N LYS A 279 -22.48 2.52 0.56
CA LYS A 279 -21.64 2.04 1.68
C LYS A 279 -20.23 2.64 1.69
N VAL A 280 -19.80 3.30 0.62
CA VAL A 280 -18.44 3.86 0.52
C VAL A 280 -18.21 4.90 1.61
N ALA A 281 -19.07 5.89 1.75
CA ALA A 281 -18.87 6.96 2.74
C ALA A 281 -18.89 6.47 4.20
N PRO A 282 -19.83 5.63 4.66
CA PRO A 282 -19.78 5.05 6.00
C PRO A 282 -18.48 4.27 6.26
N MET A 283 -18.02 3.45 5.31
CA MET A 283 -16.82 2.64 5.48
C MET A 283 -15.54 3.46 5.41
N ALA A 284 -15.50 4.51 4.58
CA ALA A 284 -14.38 5.45 4.56
C ALA A 284 -14.18 6.15 5.91
N ARG A 285 -15.29 6.63 6.51
CA ARG A 285 -15.27 7.26 7.85
C ARG A 285 -14.80 6.27 8.92
N ALA A 286 -15.35 5.05 8.91
CA ALA A 286 -14.94 3.99 9.84
C ALA A 286 -13.45 3.63 9.71
N ALA A 287 -12.93 3.56 8.48
CA ALA A 287 -11.52 3.27 8.23
C ALA A 287 -10.59 4.35 8.78
N VAL A 288 -10.92 5.64 8.59
CA VAL A 288 -10.16 6.75 9.19
C VAL A 288 -10.22 6.69 10.71
N ALA A 289 -11.39 6.45 11.29
CA ALA A 289 -11.57 6.30 12.73
C ALA A 289 -10.78 5.10 13.29
N ALA A 290 -10.65 4.00 12.52
CA ALA A 290 -9.85 2.83 12.87
C ALA A 290 -8.33 3.04 12.70
N GLY A 291 -7.89 4.20 12.17
CA GLY A 291 -6.49 4.58 12.05
C GLY A 291 -5.86 4.28 10.68
N ALA A 292 -6.63 4.15 9.61
CA ALA A 292 -6.08 4.03 8.26
C ALA A 292 -5.18 5.22 7.90
N ASP A 293 -4.08 4.94 7.20
CA ASP A 293 -3.11 5.96 6.77
C ASP A 293 -3.53 6.66 5.46
N GLY A 294 -4.55 6.14 4.81
CA GLY A 294 -5.15 6.72 3.62
C GLY A 294 -6.40 5.99 3.17
N LEU A 295 -7.02 6.53 2.14
CA LEU A 295 -8.19 5.96 1.48
C LEU A 295 -7.94 5.85 -0.03
N LEU A 296 -8.44 4.77 -0.63
CA LEU A 296 -8.49 4.56 -2.08
C LEU A 296 -9.96 4.51 -2.51
N ILE A 297 -10.46 5.55 -3.17
CA ILE A 297 -11.89 5.72 -3.43
C ILE A 297 -12.16 5.80 -4.94
N GLU A 298 -13.18 5.08 -5.39
CA GLU A 298 -13.66 5.21 -6.76
C GLU A 298 -14.63 6.38 -6.88
N VAL A 299 -14.31 7.29 -7.79
CA VAL A 299 -15.10 8.48 -8.14
C VAL A 299 -15.24 8.53 -9.66
N HIS A 300 -16.43 8.81 -10.15
CA HIS A 300 -16.67 8.92 -11.58
C HIS A 300 -17.58 10.13 -11.87
N PRO A 301 -17.34 10.92 -12.94
CA PRO A 301 -18.17 12.06 -13.30
C PRO A 301 -19.63 11.66 -13.56
N ASP A 302 -19.83 10.51 -14.17
CA ASP A 302 -21.13 9.91 -14.47
C ASP A 302 -21.11 8.40 -14.21
N PRO A 303 -21.27 7.96 -12.94
CA PRO A 303 -21.14 6.55 -12.59
C PRO A 303 -22.17 5.62 -13.23
N ASP A 304 -23.30 6.13 -13.67
CA ASP A 304 -24.37 5.30 -14.26
C ASP A 304 -24.03 4.85 -15.68
N HIS A 305 -23.13 5.59 -16.36
CA HIS A 305 -22.63 5.26 -17.69
C HIS A 305 -21.17 4.77 -17.69
N ALA A 306 -20.59 4.53 -16.51
CA ALA A 306 -19.23 4.05 -16.39
C ALA A 306 -19.04 2.67 -17.06
N LEU A 307 -17.96 2.49 -17.83
CA LEU A 307 -17.60 1.22 -18.46
C LEU A 307 -17.14 0.17 -17.45
N SER A 308 -16.78 0.59 -16.22
CA SER A 308 -16.44 -0.31 -15.12
C SER A 308 -16.82 0.23 -13.75
N ASP A 309 -17.34 -0.67 -12.91
CA ASP A 309 -17.52 -0.49 -11.47
C ASP A 309 -18.36 0.75 -11.06
N GLY A 310 -19.26 1.22 -11.93
CA GLY A 310 -20.11 2.38 -11.68
C GLY A 310 -21.00 2.26 -10.44
N ALA A 311 -21.45 1.04 -10.11
CA ALA A 311 -22.31 0.79 -8.95
C ALA A 311 -21.64 1.10 -7.59
N GLN A 312 -20.30 1.09 -7.54
CA GLN A 312 -19.50 1.39 -6.34
C GLN A 312 -18.79 2.74 -6.41
N SER A 313 -18.80 3.43 -7.54
CA SER A 313 -18.18 4.73 -7.72
C SER A 313 -19.04 5.85 -7.16
N LEU A 314 -18.44 6.76 -6.39
CA LEU A 314 -19.11 7.95 -5.88
C LEU A 314 -19.36 8.95 -7.02
N ARG A 315 -20.47 9.70 -6.90
CA ARG A 315 -20.72 10.89 -7.69
C ARG A 315 -19.87 12.05 -7.17
N PRO A 316 -19.62 13.10 -7.98
CA PRO A 316 -18.82 14.26 -7.57
C PRO A 316 -19.27 14.90 -6.27
N GLU A 317 -20.57 15.13 -6.11
CA GLU A 317 -21.17 15.75 -4.90
C GLU A 317 -21.01 14.86 -3.67
N GLN A 318 -21.15 13.53 -3.82
CA GLN A 318 -20.98 12.58 -2.73
C GLN A 318 -19.51 12.52 -2.26
N PHE A 319 -18.55 12.62 -3.21
CA PHE A 319 -17.14 12.66 -2.85
C PHE A 319 -16.77 13.95 -2.12
N THR A 320 -17.28 15.09 -2.59
CA THR A 320 -17.07 16.40 -1.94
C THR A 320 -17.62 16.41 -0.52
N GLU A 321 -18.84 15.89 -0.32
CA GLU A 321 -19.45 15.74 1.00
C GLU A 321 -18.62 14.83 1.90
N LEU A 322 -18.20 13.66 1.39
CA LEU A 322 -17.35 12.74 2.14
C LEU A 322 -16.04 13.42 2.59
N MET A 323 -15.38 14.16 1.71
CA MET A 323 -14.13 14.87 2.06
C MET A 323 -14.36 15.90 3.18
N ALA A 324 -15.51 16.59 3.19
CA ALA A 324 -15.87 17.50 4.29
C ALA A 324 -16.05 16.73 5.61
N GLN A 325 -16.74 15.59 5.59
CA GLN A 325 -16.94 14.73 6.77
C GLN A 325 -15.61 14.17 7.30
N LEU A 326 -14.71 13.74 6.41
CA LEU A 326 -13.40 13.19 6.80
C LEU A 326 -12.52 14.25 7.49
N ARG A 327 -12.58 15.52 7.04
CA ARG A 327 -11.87 16.63 7.72
C ARG A 327 -12.38 16.90 9.15
N MET A 328 -13.60 16.50 9.48
CA MET A 328 -14.12 16.57 10.85
C MET A 328 -13.70 15.36 11.70
N ILE A 329 -13.59 14.18 11.08
CA ILE A 329 -13.28 12.94 11.80
C ILE A 329 -11.78 12.78 12.06
N ALA A 330 -10.93 13.12 11.09
CA ALA A 330 -9.49 12.92 11.21
C ALA A 330 -8.88 13.57 12.46
N PRO A 331 -9.21 14.83 12.83
CA PRO A 331 -8.71 15.43 14.06
C PRO A 331 -9.14 14.71 15.34
N ALA A 332 -10.32 14.10 15.37
CA ALA A 332 -10.80 13.34 16.53
C ALA A 332 -9.93 12.09 16.83
N VAL A 333 -9.17 11.61 15.85
CA VAL A 333 -8.23 10.49 16.00
C VAL A 333 -6.77 10.94 15.87
N GLY A 334 -6.49 12.24 16.08
CA GLY A 334 -5.13 12.79 16.07
C GLY A 334 -4.48 12.88 14.69
N ARG A 335 -5.29 12.93 13.61
CA ARG A 335 -4.82 12.98 12.22
C ARG A 335 -5.33 14.25 11.49
N SER A 336 -4.79 14.53 10.32
CA SER A 336 -5.28 15.56 9.40
C SER A 336 -5.57 14.96 8.03
N ILE A 337 -6.28 15.68 7.18
CA ILE A 337 -6.50 15.35 5.75
C ILE A 337 -6.04 16.50 4.89
#